data_ab674b228433889f0bd399e804202845
#
_entry.id   ab674b228433889f0bd399e804202845
#
_cell.length_a   1.000
_cell.length_b   1.000
_cell.length_c   1.000
_cell.angle_alpha   90.00
_cell.angle_beta   90.00
_cell.angle_gamma   90.00
#
_symmetry.space_group_name_H-M   'P 1'
#
loop_
_entity.id
_entity.type
_entity.pdbx_description
1 polymer ?
#
loop_
_entity_poly.entity_id
_entity_poly.type
_entity_poly.pdbx_seq_one_letter_code
_entity_poly.pdbx_strand_id
1 'polypeptide(L)'
;MSRVLPLLACALLAACATQAPPTPPPASTIAPDVTGAATTVPVPPTSDDTDLATMRADYIAATAERFDLEADAIAAVLDTAEIQDSIIALMSRPAERTRAWHEYRPIFLGAERIAGGRAFLAEHREALEAVEARTGVPAEIITAIIAVETRFGTITGNHRVVDALYTLAFAYPRTDDPANAEREEMGQFVPEEQFAAILALAQEQDLDPATLEGSYAGAMGWGQFMPSSYRKHAVDGDGDGRVDLFGNLDDVFGSIANYFLERGDWQRGAPVMVRAVRAPGAVEYNAADTDDPLLPQAELAAMGYRPATPVPADAPANIIRLDGAAGPEYWMIFHNFKAITEYNNSRMYASAVYQLAREIAGDPVG
;
A
#
# COMPACT_ATOMS: atom_id res chain seq x y z
N MET A 1 -45.87 -64.42 -16.40
CA MET A 1 -44.52 -64.59 -16.99
C MET A 1 -43.80 -63.25 -16.97
N SER A 2 -43.13 -62.98 -15.85
CA SER A 2 -42.43 -61.71 -15.60
C SER A 2 -40.97 -61.84 -16.07
N ARG A 3 -40.54 -60.94 -16.91
CA ARG A 3 -39.11 -60.78 -17.23
C ARG A 3 -38.56 -59.54 -16.48
N VAL A 4 -37.63 -59.86 -15.58
CA VAL A 4 -36.85 -58.85 -14.84
C VAL A 4 -35.63 -58.46 -15.68
N LEU A 5 -35.43 -57.21 -15.95
CA LEU A 5 -34.22 -56.61 -16.56
C LEU A 5 -33.32 -56.12 -15.44
N PRO A 6 -32.02 -56.35 -15.44
CA PRO A 6 -31.13 -55.77 -14.46
C PRO A 6 -30.69 -54.35 -14.85
N LEU A 7 -30.77 -53.44 -13.92
CA LEU A 7 -30.17 -52.09 -13.98
C LEU A 7 -28.62 -52.21 -13.88
N LEU A 8 -27.96 -51.65 -14.90
CA LEU A 8 -26.53 -51.43 -14.92
C LEU A 8 -26.24 -50.07 -14.28
N ALA A 9 -25.64 -50.08 -13.09
CA ALA A 9 -25.17 -48.86 -12.40
C ALA A 9 -23.81 -48.46 -12.98
N CYS A 10 -23.76 -47.38 -13.77
CA CYS A 10 -22.50 -46.70 -14.12
C CYS A 10 -22.05 -45.84 -12.97
N ALA A 11 -20.99 -46.25 -12.26
CA ALA A 11 -20.29 -45.42 -11.32
C ALA A 11 -19.40 -44.42 -12.07
N LEU A 12 -19.80 -43.15 -12.08
CA LEU A 12 -18.97 -42.05 -12.52
C LEU A 12 -18.03 -41.67 -11.35
N LEU A 13 -16.76 -42.05 -11.46
CA LEU A 13 -15.67 -41.55 -10.63
C LEU A 13 -15.38 -40.10 -11.04
N ALA A 14 -15.91 -39.15 -10.27
CA ALA A 14 -15.49 -37.77 -10.33
C ALA A 14 -14.10 -37.66 -9.70
N ALA A 15 -13.06 -37.49 -10.52
CA ALA A 15 -11.73 -37.12 -10.09
C ALA A 15 -11.81 -35.65 -9.62
N CYS A 16 -11.85 -35.43 -8.30
CA CYS A 16 -11.57 -34.11 -7.72
C CYS A 16 -10.09 -33.81 -7.94
N ALA A 17 -9.77 -33.06 -8.98
CA ALA A 17 -8.51 -32.37 -9.07
C ALA A 17 -8.52 -31.27 -7.99
N THR A 18 -7.81 -31.50 -6.90
CA THR A 18 -7.47 -30.47 -5.90
C THR A 18 -6.57 -29.45 -6.60
N GLN A 19 -7.16 -28.37 -7.11
CA GLN A 19 -6.39 -27.19 -7.48
C GLN A 19 -5.79 -26.63 -6.19
N ALA A 20 -4.45 -26.48 -6.17
CA ALA A 20 -3.78 -25.73 -5.13
C ALA A 20 -4.37 -24.31 -5.07
N PRO A 21 -4.56 -23.75 -3.87
CA PRO A 21 -5.04 -22.37 -3.75
C PRO A 21 -4.09 -21.43 -4.51
N PRO A 22 -4.61 -20.40 -5.19
CA PRO A 22 -3.77 -19.40 -5.84
C PRO A 22 -2.86 -18.74 -4.80
N THR A 23 -1.59 -18.66 -5.10
CA THR A 23 -0.61 -17.93 -4.30
C THR A 23 -1.12 -16.50 -4.09
N PRO A 24 -1.17 -15.97 -2.86
CA PRO A 24 -1.60 -14.59 -2.63
C PRO A 24 -0.68 -13.64 -3.41
N PRO A 25 -1.21 -12.55 -3.98
CA PRO A 25 -0.37 -11.51 -4.57
C PRO A 25 0.58 -10.96 -3.49
N PRO A 26 1.80 -10.54 -3.87
CA PRO A 26 2.70 -9.89 -2.92
C PRO A 26 1.98 -8.70 -2.29
N ALA A 27 2.13 -8.53 -0.99
CA ALA A 27 1.63 -7.38 -0.26
C ALA A 27 2.10 -6.11 -0.99
N SER A 28 1.19 -5.13 -1.16
CA SER A 28 1.53 -3.84 -1.73
C SER A 28 2.69 -3.26 -0.92
N THR A 29 3.84 -3.10 -1.55
CA THR A 29 4.96 -2.39 -0.94
C THR A 29 4.60 -0.92 -0.95
N ILE A 30 4.21 -0.38 0.19
CA ILE A 30 4.14 1.06 0.39
C ILE A 30 5.56 1.57 0.21
N ALA A 31 5.79 2.43 -0.79
CA ALA A 31 7.05 3.10 -0.92
C ALA A 31 7.25 4.00 0.31
N PRO A 32 8.39 3.92 0.99
CA PRO A 32 8.59 4.65 2.23
C PRO A 32 8.66 6.16 1.98
N ASP A 33 8.10 6.91 2.91
CA ASP A 33 8.15 8.38 2.93
C ASP A 33 9.58 8.89 3.18
N VAL A 34 10.24 9.40 2.15
CA VAL A 34 11.63 9.91 2.18
C VAL A 34 11.67 11.45 2.12
N THR A 35 10.84 12.15 2.88
CA THR A 35 10.90 13.61 2.96
C THR A 35 11.11 14.12 4.38
N GLY A 36 12.24 13.76 4.97
CA GLY A 36 12.83 14.44 6.11
C GLY A 36 14.29 14.74 5.78
N ALA A 37 14.78 15.93 6.10
CA ALA A 37 16.19 16.29 5.89
C ALA A 37 17.07 15.23 6.56
N ALA A 38 17.64 14.32 5.75
CA ALA A 38 18.45 13.23 6.21
C ALA A 38 19.75 13.76 6.82
N THR A 39 19.88 13.56 8.12
CA THR A 39 21.21 13.49 8.72
C THR A 39 21.69 12.06 8.43
N THR A 40 22.56 11.93 7.44
CA THR A 40 23.10 10.64 7.01
C THR A 40 23.87 9.99 8.14
N VAL A 41 23.36 8.85 8.63
CA VAL A 41 24.19 7.92 9.43
C VAL A 41 25.00 7.10 8.41
N PRO A 42 26.34 7.02 8.53
CA PRO A 42 27.16 6.24 7.62
C PRO A 42 26.86 4.75 7.78
N VAL A 43 26.49 4.09 6.70
CA VAL A 43 26.27 2.63 6.66
C VAL A 43 27.51 1.96 6.10
N PRO A 44 28.19 1.07 6.85
CA PRO A 44 29.29 0.27 6.31
C PRO A 44 28.81 -1.00 5.58
N PRO A 45 29.60 -1.56 4.65
CA PRO A 45 29.27 -2.79 3.95
C PRO A 45 29.45 -4.02 4.82
N THR A 46 28.50 -4.95 4.75
CA THR A 46 28.47 -6.18 5.56
C THR A 46 29.39 -7.28 5.06
N SER A 47 30.17 -7.91 5.99
CA SER A 47 30.61 -9.32 5.84
C SER A 47 31.14 -10.05 7.07
N ASP A 48 31.06 -9.55 8.31
CA ASP A 48 31.53 -10.29 9.51
C ASP A 48 30.68 -9.97 10.76
N ASP A 49 30.58 -10.92 11.72
CA ASP A 49 29.89 -10.73 13.02
C ASP A 49 30.39 -9.52 13.82
N THR A 50 31.65 -9.15 13.65
CA THR A 50 32.25 -7.95 14.24
C THR A 50 31.65 -6.67 13.66
N ASP A 51 31.27 -6.70 12.39
CA ASP A 51 30.68 -5.58 11.67
C ASP A 51 29.22 -5.36 12.14
N LEU A 52 28.44 -6.41 12.27
CA LEU A 52 27.07 -6.35 12.79
C LEU A 52 27.01 -5.78 14.22
N ALA A 53 27.93 -6.17 15.10
CA ALA A 53 27.99 -5.65 16.46
C ALA A 53 28.28 -4.13 16.49
N THR A 54 29.18 -3.66 15.62
CA THR A 54 29.49 -2.24 15.46
C THR A 54 28.30 -1.48 14.89
N MET A 55 27.67 -1.98 13.83
CA MET A 55 26.47 -1.39 13.25
C MET A 55 25.35 -1.24 14.28
N ARG A 56 25.12 -2.28 15.08
CA ARG A 56 24.11 -2.24 16.16
C ARG A 56 24.44 -1.19 17.22
N ALA A 57 25.69 -1.07 17.63
CA ALA A 57 26.11 -0.09 18.63
C ALA A 57 25.94 1.35 18.12
N ASP A 58 26.35 1.61 16.88
CA ASP A 58 26.18 2.92 16.23
C ASP A 58 24.69 3.24 16.04
N TYR A 59 23.89 2.26 15.62
CA TYR A 59 22.44 2.40 15.49
C TYR A 59 21.76 2.72 16.82
N ILE A 60 22.12 2.03 17.91
CA ILE A 60 21.58 2.28 19.25
C ILE A 60 21.87 3.72 19.67
N ALA A 61 23.12 4.17 19.51
CA ALA A 61 23.54 5.52 19.91
C ALA A 61 22.77 6.60 19.12
N ALA A 62 22.69 6.45 17.78
CA ALA A 62 22.00 7.40 16.92
C ALA A 62 20.47 7.44 17.16
N THR A 63 19.86 6.27 17.40
CA THR A 63 18.42 6.15 17.66
C THR A 63 18.07 6.73 19.03
N ALA A 64 18.87 6.46 20.06
CA ALA A 64 18.70 7.00 21.41
C ALA A 64 18.71 8.54 21.40
N GLU A 65 19.70 9.13 20.72
CA GLU A 65 19.81 10.59 20.60
C GLU A 65 18.64 11.21 19.81
N ARG A 66 18.27 10.59 18.69
CA ARG A 66 17.26 11.15 17.77
C ARG A 66 15.84 11.12 18.32
N PHE A 67 15.48 10.06 19.05
CA PHE A 67 14.11 9.83 19.52
C PHE A 67 13.96 9.98 21.03
N ASP A 68 15.00 10.41 21.73
CA ASP A 68 15.04 10.55 23.20
C ASP A 68 14.64 9.22 23.91
N LEU A 69 15.24 8.11 23.44
CA LEU A 69 14.98 6.77 23.94
C LEU A 69 16.15 6.27 24.78
N GLU A 70 15.88 5.43 25.78
CA GLU A 70 16.92 4.78 26.56
C GLU A 70 17.67 3.73 25.71
N ALA A 71 19.00 3.84 25.64
CA ALA A 71 19.85 2.94 24.85
C ALA A 71 19.67 1.46 25.24
N ASP A 72 19.49 1.18 26.53
CA ASP A 72 19.25 -0.19 27.03
C ASP A 72 17.89 -0.74 26.56
N ALA A 73 16.86 0.10 26.43
CA ALA A 73 15.57 -0.31 25.90
C ALA A 73 15.65 -0.66 24.39
N ILE A 74 16.40 0.14 23.63
CA ILE A 74 16.67 -0.15 22.21
C ILE A 74 17.43 -1.47 22.08
N ALA A 75 18.50 -1.65 22.87
CA ALA A 75 19.30 -2.87 22.87
C ALA A 75 18.46 -4.11 23.20
N ALA A 76 17.58 -4.01 24.21
CA ALA A 76 16.69 -5.11 24.59
C ALA A 76 15.77 -5.56 23.46
N VAL A 77 15.21 -4.63 22.67
CA VAL A 77 14.39 -5.00 21.49
C VAL A 77 15.25 -5.62 20.40
N LEU A 78 16.42 -5.01 20.10
CA LEU A 78 17.36 -5.58 19.10
C LEU A 78 17.82 -6.99 19.47
N ASP A 79 17.97 -7.31 20.76
CA ASP A 79 18.36 -8.63 21.24
C ASP A 79 17.27 -9.70 21.05
N THR A 80 16.01 -9.29 20.87
CA THR A 80 14.90 -10.19 20.54
C THR A 80 14.65 -10.34 19.04
N ALA A 81 15.27 -9.48 18.22
CA ALA A 81 15.07 -9.46 16.77
C ALA A 81 15.90 -10.56 16.09
N GLU A 82 15.31 -11.22 15.13
CA GLU A 82 15.94 -12.31 14.38
C GLU A 82 15.98 -11.98 12.88
N ILE A 83 17.11 -12.31 12.23
CA ILE A 83 17.21 -12.23 10.78
C ILE A 83 16.36 -13.34 10.16
N GLN A 84 15.50 -12.97 9.21
CA GLN A 84 14.57 -13.86 8.53
C GLN A 84 15.05 -14.19 7.11
N ASP A 85 15.61 -15.38 6.89
CA ASP A 85 16.07 -15.83 5.58
C ASP A 85 14.97 -15.79 4.51
N SER A 86 13.72 -16.00 4.91
CA SER A 86 12.55 -15.90 4.03
C SER A 86 12.38 -14.49 3.45
N ILE A 87 12.65 -13.46 4.23
CA ILE A 87 12.58 -12.05 3.81
C ILE A 87 13.75 -11.75 2.85
N ILE A 88 14.97 -12.17 3.21
CA ILE A 88 16.14 -12.03 2.32
C ILE A 88 15.87 -12.71 0.97
N ALA A 89 15.31 -13.93 0.98
CA ALA A 89 14.97 -14.64 -0.24
C ALA A 89 13.88 -13.93 -1.06
N LEU A 90 12.90 -13.27 -0.42
CA LEU A 90 11.88 -12.46 -1.10
C LEU A 90 12.51 -11.24 -1.78
N MET A 91 13.39 -10.53 -1.07
CA MET A 91 14.04 -9.31 -1.57
C MET A 91 15.09 -9.61 -2.65
N SER A 92 15.71 -10.80 -2.63
CA SER A 92 16.70 -11.23 -3.63
C SER A 92 16.07 -11.71 -4.94
N ARG A 93 14.75 -11.83 -5.03
CA ARG A 93 14.08 -12.23 -6.27
C ARG A 93 14.27 -11.14 -7.34
N PRO A 94 14.53 -11.52 -8.59
CA PRO A 94 14.51 -10.55 -9.69
C PRO A 94 13.18 -9.80 -9.68
N ALA A 95 13.26 -8.49 -9.97
CA ALA A 95 12.03 -7.69 -10.14
C ALA A 95 11.10 -8.41 -11.12
N GLU A 96 9.89 -8.74 -10.64
CA GLU A 96 8.90 -9.36 -11.52
C GLU A 96 8.63 -8.42 -12.71
N ARG A 97 8.35 -9.01 -13.88
CA ARG A 97 7.89 -8.23 -15.05
C ARG A 97 6.75 -7.30 -14.63
N THR A 98 6.91 -6.02 -14.89
CA THR A 98 5.83 -5.06 -14.70
C THR A 98 4.58 -5.54 -15.43
N ARG A 99 3.53 -5.85 -14.69
CA ARG A 99 2.26 -6.33 -15.25
C ARG A 99 1.61 -5.22 -16.07
N ALA A 100 0.96 -5.57 -17.17
CA ALA A 100 0.09 -4.64 -17.86
C ALA A 100 -1.19 -4.39 -17.03
N TRP A 101 -1.86 -3.25 -17.27
CA TRP A 101 -3.07 -2.89 -16.52
C TRP A 101 -4.16 -3.96 -16.57
N HIS A 102 -4.38 -4.56 -17.72
CA HIS A 102 -5.38 -5.62 -17.89
C HIS A 102 -5.08 -6.90 -17.10
N GLU A 103 -3.81 -7.13 -16.72
CA GLU A 103 -3.39 -8.22 -15.84
C GLU A 103 -3.46 -7.81 -14.36
N TYR A 104 -3.20 -6.53 -14.07
CA TYR A 104 -3.18 -5.97 -12.71
C TYR A 104 -4.59 -5.69 -12.16
N ARG A 105 -5.44 -5.06 -12.97
CA ARG A 105 -6.79 -4.66 -12.57
C ARG A 105 -7.64 -5.79 -11.97
N PRO A 106 -7.70 -7.01 -12.54
CA PRO A 106 -8.51 -8.11 -12.00
C PRO A 106 -8.07 -8.61 -10.61
N ILE A 107 -6.84 -8.34 -10.19
CA ILE A 107 -6.35 -8.70 -8.86
C ILE A 107 -7.17 -7.99 -7.78
N PHE A 108 -7.60 -6.75 -8.04
CA PHE A 108 -8.30 -5.90 -7.08
C PHE A 108 -9.79 -5.72 -7.38
N LEU A 109 -10.20 -5.79 -8.65
CA LEU A 109 -11.58 -5.54 -9.07
C LEU A 109 -12.37 -6.84 -9.36
N GLY A 110 -12.07 -7.93 -8.63
CA GLY A 110 -12.85 -9.15 -8.69
C GLY A 110 -14.22 -9.00 -8.01
N ALA A 111 -15.23 -9.73 -8.50
CA ALA A 111 -16.61 -9.65 -8.00
C ALA A 111 -16.72 -9.89 -6.49
N GLU A 112 -15.91 -10.80 -5.93
CA GLU A 112 -15.86 -11.10 -4.50
C GLU A 112 -15.41 -9.88 -3.68
N ARG A 113 -14.35 -9.19 -4.13
CA ARG A 113 -13.83 -7.99 -3.43
C ARG A 113 -14.81 -6.83 -3.51
N ILE A 114 -15.46 -6.63 -4.66
CA ILE A 114 -16.49 -5.60 -4.82
C ILE A 114 -17.67 -5.90 -3.89
N ALA A 115 -18.16 -7.14 -3.86
CA ALA A 115 -19.26 -7.55 -2.98
C ALA A 115 -18.88 -7.40 -1.49
N GLY A 116 -17.65 -7.81 -1.11
CA GLY A 116 -17.09 -7.61 0.22
C GLY A 116 -17.02 -6.14 0.60
N GLY A 117 -16.56 -5.28 -0.32
CA GLY A 117 -16.52 -3.83 -0.11
C GLY A 117 -17.88 -3.20 0.12
N ARG A 118 -18.88 -3.62 -0.66
CA ARG A 118 -20.27 -3.15 -0.45
C ARG A 118 -20.84 -3.59 0.88
N ALA A 119 -20.56 -4.81 1.31
CA ALA A 119 -20.98 -5.33 2.61
C ALA A 119 -20.28 -4.56 3.75
N PHE A 120 -18.96 -4.38 3.66
CA PHE A 120 -18.16 -3.65 4.65
C PHE A 120 -18.61 -2.18 4.76
N LEU A 121 -18.79 -1.49 3.63
CA LEU A 121 -19.30 -0.12 3.61
C LEU A 121 -20.70 -0.02 4.24
N ALA A 122 -21.56 -1.01 4.01
CA ALA A 122 -22.91 -1.03 4.59
C ALA A 122 -22.88 -1.29 6.10
N GLU A 123 -22.01 -2.19 6.56
CA GLU A 123 -21.84 -2.56 7.98
C GLU A 123 -21.29 -1.40 8.81
N HIS A 124 -20.30 -0.67 8.26
CA HIS A 124 -19.60 0.41 8.97
C HIS A 124 -20.02 1.81 8.48
N ARG A 125 -21.18 1.92 7.86
CA ARG A 125 -21.67 3.12 7.19
C ARG A 125 -21.61 4.37 8.07
N GLU A 126 -22.13 4.29 9.31
CA GLU A 126 -22.22 5.43 10.19
C GLU A 126 -20.84 6.01 10.54
N ALA A 127 -19.88 5.14 10.88
CA ALA A 127 -18.52 5.56 11.22
C ALA A 127 -17.79 6.13 9.99
N LEU A 128 -17.90 5.47 8.84
CA LEU A 128 -17.25 5.91 7.59
C LEU A 128 -17.83 7.25 7.10
N GLU A 129 -19.15 7.44 7.12
CA GLU A 129 -19.82 8.71 6.75
C GLU A 129 -19.47 9.85 7.75
N ALA A 130 -19.28 9.52 9.04
CA ALA A 130 -18.79 10.49 10.03
C ALA A 130 -17.36 10.94 9.74
N VAL A 131 -16.47 10.03 9.32
CA VAL A 131 -15.10 10.37 8.90
C VAL A 131 -15.14 11.20 7.61
N GLU A 132 -15.91 10.81 6.60
CA GLU A 132 -16.09 11.59 5.37
C GLU A 132 -16.60 12.99 5.65
N ALA A 133 -17.60 13.14 6.52
CA ALA A 133 -18.14 14.44 6.90
C ALA A 133 -17.07 15.37 7.51
N ARG A 134 -16.17 14.82 8.34
CA ARG A 134 -15.07 15.59 8.95
C ARG A 134 -13.97 15.92 7.94
N THR A 135 -13.53 14.94 7.16
CA THR A 135 -12.31 15.01 6.36
C THR A 135 -12.55 15.37 4.89
N GLY A 136 -13.70 14.98 4.33
CA GLY A 136 -14.00 15.07 2.91
C GLY A 136 -13.39 13.94 2.08
N VAL A 137 -12.78 12.96 2.71
CA VAL A 137 -12.33 11.72 2.05
C VAL A 137 -13.54 10.79 1.97
N PRO A 138 -13.99 10.37 0.76
CA PRO A 138 -15.19 9.55 0.61
C PRO A 138 -15.08 8.19 1.32
N ALA A 139 -16.17 7.75 1.93
CA ALA A 139 -16.28 6.48 2.63
C ALA A 139 -15.85 5.29 1.77
N GLU A 140 -16.20 5.30 0.48
CA GLU A 140 -15.81 4.28 -0.48
C GLU A 140 -14.31 4.25 -0.79
N ILE A 141 -13.60 5.40 -0.69
CA ILE A 141 -12.13 5.45 -0.86
C ILE A 141 -11.45 4.79 0.34
N ILE A 142 -11.87 5.12 1.57
CA ILE A 142 -11.36 4.49 2.79
C ILE A 142 -11.60 2.98 2.73
N THR A 143 -12.81 2.56 2.37
CA THR A 143 -13.17 1.15 2.19
C THR A 143 -12.30 0.46 1.14
N ALA A 144 -12.02 1.12 0.01
CA ALA A 144 -11.19 0.56 -1.06
C ALA A 144 -9.73 0.40 -0.64
N ILE A 145 -9.17 1.31 0.15
CA ILE A 145 -7.83 1.15 0.76
C ILE A 145 -7.80 -0.12 1.61
N ILE A 146 -8.71 -0.28 2.56
CA ILE A 146 -8.79 -1.47 3.42
C ILE A 146 -8.97 -2.75 2.59
N ALA A 147 -9.78 -2.69 1.54
CA ALA A 147 -9.99 -3.81 0.62
C ALA A 147 -8.71 -4.20 -0.14
N VAL A 148 -7.94 -3.23 -0.59
CA VAL A 148 -6.70 -3.44 -1.35
C VAL A 148 -5.60 -3.95 -0.44
N GLU A 149 -5.40 -3.30 0.71
CA GLU A 149 -4.30 -3.58 1.63
C GLU A 149 -4.45 -4.92 2.34
N THR A 150 -5.61 -5.18 2.93
CA THR A 150 -5.74 -6.31 3.85
C THR A 150 -6.94 -7.21 3.58
N ARG A 151 -7.67 -7.03 2.47
CA ARG A 151 -8.95 -7.73 2.24
C ARG A 151 -9.87 -7.64 3.45
N PHE A 152 -10.13 -6.43 3.90
CA PHE A 152 -10.97 -6.17 5.08
C PHE A 152 -10.41 -6.83 6.36
N GLY A 153 -9.13 -6.66 6.63
CA GLY A 153 -8.44 -7.17 7.81
C GLY A 153 -8.15 -8.67 7.81
N THR A 154 -8.46 -9.40 6.72
CA THR A 154 -8.21 -10.85 6.65
C THR A 154 -6.76 -11.22 6.36
N ILE A 155 -5.97 -10.29 5.82
CA ILE A 155 -4.55 -10.50 5.46
C ILE A 155 -3.77 -9.25 5.91
N THR A 156 -3.33 -9.21 7.14
CA THR A 156 -2.56 -8.10 7.71
C THR A 156 -1.04 -8.35 7.73
N GLY A 157 -0.63 -9.55 7.31
CA GLY A 157 0.74 -10.03 7.44
C GLY A 157 0.90 -10.97 8.64
N ASN A 158 1.99 -11.72 8.66
CA ASN A 158 2.32 -12.71 9.69
C ASN A 158 3.80 -12.71 10.07
N HIS A 159 4.52 -11.66 9.71
CA HIS A 159 5.90 -11.45 10.15
C HIS A 159 5.89 -10.58 11.39
N ARG A 160 6.72 -10.92 12.39
CA ARG A 160 7.00 -9.96 13.46
C ARG A 160 7.63 -8.72 12.83
N VAL A 161 7.04 -7.56 13.08
CA VAL A 161 7.48 -6.30 12.47
C VAL A 161 8.93 -5.99 12.84
N VAL A 162 9.32 -6.28 14.08
CA VAL A 162 10.69 -6.14 14.56
C VAL A 162 11.66 -6.98 13.74
N ASP A 163 11.35 -8.26 13.50
CA ASP A 163 12.21 -9.14 12.70
C ASP A 163 12.29 -8.69 11.24
N ALA A 164 11.16 -8.27 10.67
CA ALA A 164 11.12 -7.81 9.29
C ALA A 164 12.00 -6.56 9.09
N LEU A 165 11.82 -5.55 9.93
CA LEU A 165 12.60 -4.32 9.84
C LEU A 165 14.06 -4.54 10.21
N TYR A 166 14.35 -5.39 11.22
CA TYR A 166 15.71 -5.77 11.58
C TYR A 166 16.44 -6.47 10.43
N THR A 167 15.78 -7.43 9.80
CA THR A 167 16.35 -8.14 8.64
C THR A 167 16.71 -7.17 7.52
N LEU A 168 15.79 -6.26 7.18
CA LEU A 168 16.00 -5.31 6.10
C LEU A 168 17.02 -4.22 6.45
N ALA A 169 17.10 -3.82 7.72
CA ALA A 169 18.06 -2.81 8.18
C ALA A 169 19.49 -3.38 8.25
N PHE A 170 19.65 -4.59 8.75
CA PHE A 170 20.98 -5.14 9.08
C PHE A 170 21.44 -6.28 8.16
N ALA A 171 20.56 -6.85 7.35
CA ALA A 171 20.87 -7.95 6.44
C ALA A 171 20.21 -7.78 5.06
N TYR A 172 20.03 -6.55 4.58
CA TYR A 172 19.48 -6.29 3.25
C TYR A 172 20.35 -6.96 2.17
N PRO A 173 19.76 -7.78 1.27
CA PRO A 173 20.53 -8.47 0.26
C PRO A 173 21.16 -7.47 -0.74
N ARG A 174 22.46 -7.53 -0.88
CA ARG A 174 23.22 -6.69 -1.80
C ARG A 174 23.73 -7.53 -2.97
N THR A 175 23.88 -6.88 -4.11
CA THR A 175 24.47 -7.47 -5.32
C THR A 175 25.81 -6.77 -5.61
N ASP A 176 26.69 -7.44 -6.36
CA ASP A 176 27.95 -6.81 -6.79
C ASP A 176 27.76 -5.89 -8.02
N ASP A 177 26.51 -5.62 -8.43
CA ASP A 177 26.20 -4.77 -9.57
C ASP A 177 26.09 -3.29 -9.14
N PRO A 178 27.03 -2.43 -9.55
CA PRO A 178 26.99 -1.00 -9.22
C PRO A 178 25.69 -0.29 -9.65
N ALA A 179 24.98 -0.82 -10.64
CA ALA A 179 23.70 -0.24 -11.10
C ALA A 179 22.58 -0.41 -10.06
N ASN A 180 22.74 -1.31 -9.09
CA ASN A 180 21.81 -1.54 -8.00
C ASN A 180 22.17 -0.78 -6.72
N ALA A 181 23.37 -0.21 -6.61
CA ALA A 181 23.91 0.32 -5.36
C ALA A 181 22.98 1.34 -4.67
N GLU A 182 22.50 2.33 -5.43
CA GLU A 182 21.58 3.37 -4.90
C GLU A 182 20.26 2.76 -4.37
N ARG A 183 19.69 1.81 -5.13
CA ARG A 183 18.46 1.12 -4.75
C ARG A 183 18.66 0.25 -3.51
N GLU A 184 19.80 -0.40 -3.39
CA GLU A 184 20.15 -1.27 -2.26
C GLU A 184 20.47 -0.46 -1.01
N GLU A 185 21.15 0.68 -1.16
CA GLU A 185 21.39 1.63 -0.07
C GLU A 185 20.07 2.18 0.47
N MET A 186 19.18 2.64 -0.42
CA MET A 186 17.86 3.10 -0.02
C MET A 186 17.02 1.99 0.59
N GLY A 187 17.12 0.76 0.06
CA GLY A 187 16.43 -0.43 0.55
C GLY A 187 16.86 -0.85 1.96
N GLN A 188 18.06 -0.46 2.42
CA GLN A 188 18.53 -0.66 3.78
C GLN A 188 18.20 0.55 4.68
N PHE A 189 18.45 1.77 4.22
CA PHE A 189 18.25 2.99 5.01
C PHE A 189 16.80 3.16 5.50
N VAL A 190 15.84 2.91 4.63
CA VAL A 190 14.42 3.08 4.99
C VAL A 190 13.98 2.14 6.11
N PRO A 191 14.26 0.83 6.09
CA PRO A 191 14.00 -0.06 7.22
C PRO A 191 14.68 0.36 8.54
N GLU A 192 15.87 0.92 8.51
CA GLU A 192 16.52 1.48 9.71
C GLU A 192 15.69 2.60 10.34
N GLU A 193 15.19 3.53 9.51
CA GLU A 193 14.29 4.60 9.95
C GLU A 193 12.96 4.05 10.50
N GLN A 194 12.40 3.04 9.84
CA GLN A 194 11.17 2.41 10.29
C GLN A 194 11.35 1.62 11.58
N PHE A 195 12.52 0.98 11.75
CA PHE A 195 12.85 0.29 13.00
C PHE A 195 12.99 1.28 14.17
N ALA A 196 13.63 2.43 13.97
CA ALA A 196 13.68 3.48 14.97
C ALA A 196 12.28 4.04 15.30
N ALA A 197 11.43 4.19 14.26
CA ALA A 197 10.06 4.64 14.45
C ALA A 197 9.19 3.65 15.24
N ILE A 198 9.37 2.32 15.06
CA ILE A 198 8.61 1.33 15.84
C ILE A 198 9.00 1.33 17.31
N LEU A 199 10.27 1.57 17.63
CA LEU A 199 10.72 1.68 19.01
C LEU A 199 10.10 2.89 19.72
N ALA A 200 10.08 4.04 19.04
CA ALA A 200 9.47 5.25 19.57
C ALA A 200 7.93 5.09 19.68
N LEU A 201 7.28 4.52 18.67
CA LEU A 201 5.84 4.23 18.67
C LEU A 201 5.46 3.31 19.84
N ALA A 202 6.26 2.29 20.10
CA ALA A 202 6.04 1.36 21.20
C ALA A 202 6.00 2.07 22.55
N GLN A 203 6.91 3.01 22.78
CA GLN A 203 6.92 3.80 24.01
C GLN A 203 5.74 4.79 24.06
N GLU A 204 5.41 5.47 22.95
CA GLU A 204 4.36 6.48 22.86
C GLU A 204 2.97 5.90 23.07
N GLN A 205 2.74 4.67 22.59
CA GLN A 205 1.41 4.01 22.56
C GLN A 205 1.31 2.84 23.55
N ASP A 206 2.33 2.62 24.40
CA ASP A 206 2.39 1.48 25.34
C ASP A 206 2.18 0.13 24.63
N LEU A 207 2.84 -0.05 23.46
CA LEU A 207 2.81 -1.26 22.67
C LEU A 207 4.04 -2.13 22.98
N ASP A 208 3.86 -3.45 22.92
CA ASP A 208 4.98 -4.40 22.93
C ASP A 208 5.47 -4.66 21.49
N PRO A 209 6.62 -4.12 21.05
CA PRO A 209 7.13 -4.29 19.71
C PRO A 209 7.34 -5.76 19.33
N ALA A 210 7.58 -6.62 20.32
CA ALA A 210 7.82 -8.04 20.10
C ALA A 210 6.56 -8.81 19.64
N THR A 211 5.38 -8.25 19.86
CA THR A 211 4.09 -8.88 19.55
C THR A 211 3.46 -8.35 18.27
N LEU A 212 3.98 -7.27 17.70
CA LEU A 212 3.39 -6.66 16.52
C LEU A 212 3.66 -7.49 15.27
N GLU A 213 2.59 -7.84 14.56
CA GLU A 213 2.64 -8.55 13.29
C GLU A 213 2.27 -7.65 12.12
N GLY A 214 2.88 -7.92 10.97
CA GLY A 214 2.68 -7.13 9.76
C GLY A 214 3.24 -7.80 8.51
N SER A 215 3.45 -7.01 7.48
CA SER A 215 4.03 -7.48 6.23
C SER A 215 5.54 -7.77 6.39
N TYR A 216 6.11 -8.48 5.42
CA TYR A 216 7.56 -8.72 5.34
C TYR A 216 8.40 -7.42 5.25
N ALA A 217 7.77 -6.29 4.90
CA ALA A 217 8.40 -4.98 4.81
C ALA A 217 8.13 -4.10 6.05
N GLY A 218 7.39 -4.60 7.05
CA GLY A 218 7.11 -3.90 8.30
C GLY A 218 5.84 -3.04 8.29
N ALA A 219 4.99 -3.13 7.27
CA ALA A 219 3.69 -2.46 7.26
C ALA A 219 2.69 -3.17 8.17
N MET A 220 1.87 -2.41 8.91
CA MET A 220 1.08 -2.89 10.05
C MET A 220 -0.40 -2.51 9.96
N GLY A 221 -1.22 -3.32 10.64
CA GLY A 221 -2.64 -3.05 10.85
C GLY A 221 -3.49 -3.12 9.59
N TRP A 222 -4.76 -2.71 9.70
CA TRP A 222 -5.74 -2.78 8.61
C TRP A 222 -5.41 -1.90 7.40
N GLY A 223 -4.76 -0.76 7.63
CA GLY A 223 -4.33 0.19 6.59
C GLY A 223 -2.89 -0.04 6.10
N GLN A 224 -2.18 -1.03 6.62
CA GLN A 224 -0.78 -1.31 6.27
C GLN A 224 0.14 -0.08 6.42
N PHE A 225 0.02 0.60 7.56
CA PHE A 225 0.86 1.74 7.88
C PHE A 225 2.29 1.31 8.21
N MET A 226 3.27 2.00 7.63
CA MET A 226 4.64 1.91 8.12
C MET A 226 4.76 2.56 9.50
N PRO A 227 5.69 2.14 10.37
CA PRO A 227 5.84 2.70 11.72
C PRO A 227 5.93 4.23 11.76
N SER A 228 6.70 4.85 10.87
CA SER A 228 6.80 6.31 10.78
C SER A 228 5.48 6.98 10.39
N SER A 229 4.72 6.35 9.49
CA SER A 229 3.40 6.83 9.09
C SER A 229 2.39 6.68 10.22
N TYR A 230 2.45 5.58 10.98
CA TYR A 230 1.63 5.38 12.17
C TYR A 230 1.86 6.52 13.17
N ARG A 231 3.10 6.78 13.57
CA ARG A 231 3.44 7.85 14.50
C ARG A 231 2.98 9.24 14.03
N LYS A 232 3.07 9.51 12.72
CA LYS A 232 2.85 10.83 12.18
C LYS A 232 1.39 11.12 11.81
N HIS A 233 0.68 10.10 11.31
CA HIS A 233 -0.61 10.29 10.66
C HIS A 233 -1.75 9.50 11.30
N ALA A 234 -1.48 8.52 12.16
CA ALA A 234 -2.55 7.83 12.85
C ALA A 234 -3.21 8.72 13.89
N VAL A 235 -4.51 8.57 14.06
CA VAL A 235 -5.34 9.37 14.95
C VAL A 235 -6.26 8.49 15.78
N ASP A 236 -6.56 8.93 17.00
CA ASP A 236 -7.60 8.42 17.86
C ASP A 236 -8.96 8.83 17.27
N GLY A 237 -9.62 7.87 16.65
CA GLY A 237 -10.84 8.09 15.87
C GLY A 237 -12.11 8.16 16.71
N ASP A 238 -12.15 7.44 17.82
CA ASP A 238 -13.28 7.39 18.75
C ASP A 238 -13.10 8.23 20.03
N GLY A 239 -11.88 8.73 20.28
CA GLY A 239 -11.57 9.63 21.40
C GLY A 239 -11.35 8.90 22.72
N ASP A 240 -10.94 7.62 22.67
CA ASP A 240 -10.66 6.81 23.89
C ASP A 240 -9.27 7.10 24.51
N GLY A 241 -8.45 7.92 23.84
CA GLY A 241 -7.10 8.32 24.26
C GLY A 241 -5.99 7.39 23.78
N ARG A 242 -6.29 6.45 22.90
CA ARG A 242 -5.33 5.52 22.28
C ARG A 242 -5.45 5.55 20.77
N VAL A 243 -4.45 5.02 20.08
CA VAL A 243 -4.51 4.81 18.64
C VAL A 243 -4.23 3.33 18.37
N ASP A 244 -5.23 2.58 17.93
CA ASP A 244 -5.13 1.15 17.65
C ASP A 244 -5.51 0.82 16.20
N LEU A 245 -4.51 0.71 15.32
CA LEU A 245 -4.71 0.34 13.92
C LEU A 245 -4.90 -1.17 13.68
N PHE A 246 -4.87 -1.97 14.76
CA PHE A 246 -5.04 -3.43 14.69
C PHE A 246 -6.46 -3.87 15.07
N GLY A 247 -7.07 -3.26 16.06
CA GLY A 247 -8.33 -3.68 16.64
C GLY A 247 -9.45 -2.65 16.61
N ASN A 248 -9.14 -1.36 16.46
CA ASN A 248 -10.11 -0.26 16.49
C ASN A 248 -10.35 0.30 15.07
N LEU A 249 -11.54 0.01 14.50
CA LEU A 249 -11.86 0.46 13.13
C LEU A 249 -12.11 1.97 13.04
N ASP A 250 -12.55 2.64 14.10
CA ASP A 250 -12.71 4.09 14.10
C ASP A 250 -11.36 4.80 13.97
N ASP A 251 -10.32 4.26 14.63
CA ASP A 251 -8.93 4.72 14.47
C ASP A 251 -8.40 4.43 13.07
N VAL A 252 -8.68 3.24 12.53
CA VAL A 252 -8.28 2.86 11.18
C VAL A 252 -8.89 3.80 10.14
N PHE A 253 -10.19 4.05 10.20
CA PHE A 253 -10.88 4.93 9.26
C PHE A 253 -10.39 6.38 9.37
N GLY A 254 -10.28 6.86 10.61
CA GLY A 254 -9.74 8.19 10.91
C GLY A 254 -8.33 8.37 10.40
N SER A 255 -7.46 7.39 10.64
CA SER A 255 -6.04 7.43 10.26
C SER A 255 -5.83 7.37 8.74
N ILE A 256 -6.56 6.51 8.03
CA ILE A 256 -6.52 6.47 6.56
C ILE A 256 -6.93 7.82 5.98
N ALA A 257 -8.02 8.41 6.48
CA ALA A 257 -8.47 9.71 6.01
C ALA A 257 -7.48 10.82 6.37
N ASN A 258 -6.90 10.81 7.56
CA ASN A 258 -5.90 11.79 7.99
C ASN A 258 -4.62 11.70 7.15
N TYR A 259 -4.19 10.49 6.78
CA TYR A 259 -3.07 10.31 5.87
C TYR A 259 -3.31 11.02 4.52
N PHE A 260 -4.51 10.87 3.94
CA PHE A 260 -4.87 11.57 2.72
C PHE A 260 -4.90 13.10 2.87
N LEU A 261 -5.30 13.61 4.04
CA LEU A 261 -5.30 15.05 4.30
C LEU A 261 -3.88 15.60 4.44
N GLU A 262 -3.09 15.02 5.32
CA GLU A 262 -1.78 15.58 5.70
C GLU A 262 -0.69 15.28 4.70
N ARG A 263 -0.69 14.07 4.14
CA ARG A 263 0.32 13.63 3.17
C ARG A 263 -0.10 13.89 1.74
N GLY A 264 -1.37 13.65 1.42
CA GLY A 264 -1.92 13.73 0.06
C GLY A 264 -2.54 15.08 -0.28
N ASP A 265 -2.68 16.00 0.66
CA ASP A 265 -3.41 17.28 0.45
C ASP A 265 -4.79 17.06 -0.21
N TRP A 266 -5.54 16.07 0.29
CA TRP A 266 -6.84 15.71 -0.26
C TRP A 266 -7.80 16.89 -0.31
N GLN A 267 -8.34 17.18 -1.48
CA GLN A 267 -9.27 18.27 -1.71
C GLN A 267 -10.72 17.74 -1.72
N ARG A 268 -11.52 18.18 -0.75
CA ARG A 268 -12.93 17.80 -0.64
C ARG A 268 -13.70 18.08 -1.92
N GLY A 269 -14.35 17.07 -2.47
CA GLY A 269 -15.19 17.18 -3.67
C GLY A 269 -14.44 17.38 -4.98
N ALA A 270 -13.10 17.46 -4.96
CA ALA A 270 -12.33 17.49 -6.19
C ALA A 270 -12.31 16.13 -6.89
N PRO A 271 -12.22 16.09 -8.23
CA PRO A 271 -12.17 14.85 -8.97
C PRO A 271 -10.86 14.08 -8.71
N VAL A 272 -10.93 12.75 -8.85
CA VAL A 272 -9.76 11.86 -8.76
C VAL A 272 -9.25 11.51 -10.17
N MET A 273 -10.05 10.80 -10.96
CA MET A 273 -9.75 10.49 -12.34
C MET A 273 -11.02 10.22 -13.15
N VAL A 274 -10.96 10.45 -14.45
CA VAL A 274 -12.01 10.11 -15.40
C VAL A 274 -11.40 9.55 -16.68
N ARG A 275 -12.18 8.78 -17.47
CA ARG A 275 -11.73 8.38 -18.80
C ARG A 275 -11.42 9.63 -19.65
N ALA A 276 -10.35 9.54 -20.42
CA ALA A 276 -10.00 10.56 -21.40
C ALA A 276 -10.25 10.04 -22.83
N VAL A 277 -10.88 10.86 -23.64
CA VAL A 277 -11.05 10.62 -25.08
C VAL A 277 -9.88 11.28 -25.78
N ARG A 278 -9.10 10.49 -26.52
CA ARG A 278 -8.03 10.99 -27.40
C ARG A 278 -8.59 11.20 -28.80
N ALA A 279 -8.40 12.39 -29.37
CA ALA A 279 -8.85 12.72 -30.71
C ALA A 279 -8.07 11.88 -31.77
N PRO A 280 -8.71 11.49 -32.87
CA PRO A 280 -8.02 10.84 -33.97
C PRO A 280 -6.85 11.68 -34.47
N GLY A 281 -5.66 11.08 -34.58
CA GLY A 281 -4.45 11.77 -35.05
C GLY A 281 -3.73 12.64 -33.99
N ALA A 282 -4.27 12.76 -32.78
CA ALA A 282 -3.55 13.42 -31.70
C ALA A 282 -2.24 12.67 -31.39
N VAL A 283 -1.19 13.41 -31.07
CA VAL A 283 0.08 12.82 -30.60
C VAL A 283 -0.17 12.09 -29.28
N GLU A 284 0.43 10.91 -29.13
CA GLU A 284 0.33 10.18 -27.88
C GLU A 284 1.05 10.95 -26.78
N TYR A 285 0.34 11.17 -25.68
CA TYR A 285 0.86 11.78 -24.48
C TYR A 285 0.54 10.89 -23.26
N ASN A 286 1.50 10.77 -22.38
CA ASN A 286 1.42 10.06 -21.14
C ASN A 286 2.39 10.76 -20.17
N ALA A 287 1.91 11.24 -19.06
CA ALA A 287 2.77 11.82 -18.01
C ALA A 287 3.87 10.81 -17.65
N ALA A 288 5.09 11.26 -17.52
CA ALA A 288 6.24 10.41 -17.19
C ALA A 288 6.07 9.90 -15.75
N ASP A 289 5.68 10.81 -14.85
CA ASP A 289 5.42 10.53 -13.44
C ASP A 289 4.03 11.02 -13.02
N THR A 290 3.51 10.49 -11.91
CA THR A 290 2.28 10.99 -11.27
C THR A 290 2.51 12.34 -10.61
N ASP A 291 3.76 12.67 -10.27
CA ASP A 291 4.18 13.96 -9.72
C ASP A 291 4.41 15.05 -10.77
N ASP A 292 4.34 14.71 -12.05
CA ASP A 292 4.42 15.72 -13.11
C ASP A 292 3.38 16.82 -12.87
N PRO A 293 3.71 18.09 -13.17
CA PRO A 293 2.80 19.21 -12.99
C PRO A 293 1.48 18.99 -13.72
N LEU A 294 0.36 19.28 -13.03
CA LEU A 294 -0.96 19.26 -13.64
C LEU A 294 -1.09 20.45 -14.61
N LEU A 295 -1.68 20.18 -15.77
CA LEU A 295 -1.86 21.15 -16.87
C LEU A 295 -3.30 21.68 -16.86
N PRO A 296 -3.53 22.93 -17.32
CA PRO A 296 -4.88 23.41 -17.61
C PRO A 296 -5.60 22.48 -18.61
N GLN A 297 -6.87 22.17 -18.40
CA GLN A 297 -7.63 21.32 -19.33
C GLN A 297 -7.66 21.84 -20.76
N ALA A 298 -7.58 23.17 -20.95
CA ALA A 298 -7.48 23.78 -22.28
C ALA A 298 -6.20 23.34 -23.03
N GLU A 299 -5.11 23.16 -22.32
CA GLU A 299 -3.84 22.65 -22.88
C GLU A 299 -3.95 21.19 -23.30
N LEU A 300 -4.51 20.34 -22.43
CA LEU A 300 -4.79 18.95 -22.75
C LEU A 300 -5.76 18.82 -23.93
N ALA A 301 -6.78 19.72 -24.01
CA ALA A 301 -7.70 19.79 -25.12
C ALA A 301 -7.02 20.19 -26.43
N ALA A 302 -6.04 21.11 -26.38
CA ALA A 302 -5.22 21.46 -27.54
C ALA A 302 -4.31 20.32 -28.01
N MET A 303 -3.87 19.46 -27.08
CA MET A 303 -3.16 18.22 -27.35
C MET A 303 -4.08 17.08 -27.88
N GLY A 304 -5.40 17.28 -27.89
CA GLY A 304 -6.39 16.34 -28.35
C GLY A 304 -6.98 15.42 -27.29
N TYR A 305 -6.84 15.74 -26.00
CA TYR A 305 -7.40 14.96 -24.90
C TYR A 305 -8.56 15.71 -24.22
N ARG A 306 -9.68 15.03 -24.04
CA ARG A 306 -10.86 15.57 -23.37
C ARG A 306 -11.42 14.57 -22.35
N PRO A 307 -12.01 15.02 -21.24
CA PRO A 307 -12.68 14.12 -20.32
C PRO A 307 -13.91 13.49 -21.01
N ALA A 308 -14.13 12.19 -20.77
CA ALA A 308 -15.30 11.48 -21.29
C ALA A 308 -16.59 11.83 -20.54
N THR A 309 -16.46 12.28 -19.28
CA THR A 309 -17.55 12.75 -18.43
C THR A 309 -17.28 14.18 -17.96
N PRO A 310 -18.29 14.99 -17.68
CA PRO A 310 -18.09 16.36 -17.20
C PRO A 310 -17.26 16.42 -15.91
N VAL A 311 -16.31 17.32 -15.87
CA VAL A 311 -15.49 17.67 -14.70
C VAL A 311 -15.43 19.19 -14.58
N PRO A 312 -15.07 19.76 -13.40
CA PRO A 312 -14.86 21.20 -13.25
C PRO A 312 -13.84 21.69 -14.26
N ALA A 313 -14.19 22.69 -15.07
CA ALA A 313 -13.38 23.15 -16.20
C ALA A 313 -12.04 23.80 -15.78
N ASP A 314 -11.97 24.28 -14.56
CA ASP A 314 -10.80 24.92 -13.92
C ASP A 314 -9.91 23.93 -13.17
N ALA A 315 -10.34 22.66 -12.98
CA ALA A 315 -9.53 21.64 -12.33
C ALA A 315 -8.33 21.26 -13.23
N PRO A 316 -7.09 21.54 -12.82
CA PRO A 316 -5.93 21.12 -13.59
C PRO A 316 -5.79 19.60 -13.55
N ALA A 317 -5.27 19.02 -14.64
CA ALA A 317 -5.21 17.59 -14.81
C ALA A 317 -3.95 17.15 -15.54
N ASN A 318 -3.69 15.86 -15.57
CA ASN A 318 -2.68 15.26 -16.45
C ASN A 318 -3.27 14.01 -17.12
N ILE A 319 -2.56 13.43 -18.07
CA ILE A 319 -3.00 12.21 -18.76
C ILE A 319 -2.07 11.08 -18.41
N ILE A 320 -2.63 9.97 -17.97
CA ILE A 320 -1.92 8.70 -17.88
C ILE A 320 -2.49 7.70 -18.89
N ARG A 321 -1.61 6.85 -19.39
CA ARG A 321 -1.95 5.71 -20.23
C ARG A 321 -1.81 4.42 -19.44
N LEU A 322 -2.84 3.58 -19.52
CA LEU A 322 -2.84 2.22 -18.98
C LEU A 322 -3.02 1.23 -20.12
N ASP A 323 -2.31 0.09 -20.05
CA ASP A 323 -2.39 -0.95 -21.08
C ASP A 323 -3.57 -1.87 -20.83
N GLY A 324 -4.74 -1.49 -21.35
CA GLY A 324 -5.99 -2.24 -21.26
C GLY A 324 -6.03 -3.46 -22.18
N ALA A 325 -7.00 -4.38 -21.96
CA ALA A 325 -7.14 -5.60 -22.76
C ALA A 325 -7.48 -5.36 -24.24
N ALA A 326 -8.20 -4.28 -24.53
CA ALA A 326 -8.58 -3.91 -25.90
C ALA A 326 -7.63 -2.86 -26.52
N GLY A 327 -6.51 -2.55 -25.87
CA GLY A 327 -5.56 -1.52 -26.29
C GLY A 327 -5.38 -0.42 -25.22
N PRO A 328 -4.68 0.65 -25.58
CA PRO A 328 -4.40 1.73 -24.64
C PRO A 328 -5.66 2.40 -24.10
N GLU A 329 -5.71 2.58 -22.81
CA GLU A 329 -6.70 3.35 -22.08
C GLU A 329 -6.08 4.66 -21.62
N TYR A 330 -6.70 5.78 -21.95
CA TYR A 330 -6.27 7.09 -21.49
C TYR A 330 -7.16 7.56 -20.37
N TRP A 331 -6.54 8.09 -19.33
CA TRP A 331 -7.23 8.58 -18.14
C TRP A 331 -6.73 10.00 -17.82
N MET A 332 -7.65 10.89 -17.57
CA MET A 332 -7.37 12.22 -17.03
C MET A 332 -7.34 12.12 -15.51
N ILE A 333 -6.20 12.41 -14.91
CA ILE A 333 -5.95 12.37 -13.47
C ILE A 333 -5.88 13.79 -12.92
N PHE A 334 -6.34 13.93 -11.68
CA PHE A 334 -6.45 15.22 -10.97
C PHE A 334 -5.66 15.18 -9.66
N HIS A 335 -5.72 16.24 -8.88
CA HIS A 335 -5.00 16.37 -7.63
C HIS A 335 -5.25 15.19 -6.66
N ASN A 336 -6.50 14.81 -6.46
CA ASN A 336 -6.82 13.69 -5.55
C ASN A 336 -6.32 12.32 -6.03
N PHE A 337 -5.97 12.17 -7.30
CA PHE A 337 -5.27 10.98 -7.78
C PHE A 337 -3.84 10.93 -7.21
N LYS A 338 -3.16 12.08 -7.18
CA LYS A 338 -1.84 12.20 -6.54
C LYS A 338 -1.93 11.88 -5.05
N ALA A 339 -2.99 12.34 -4.37
CA ALA A 339 -3.20 11.98 -2.97
C ALA A 339 -3.24 10.46 -2.74
N ILE A 340 -3.84 9.69 -3.66
CA ILE A 340 -3.84 8.22 -3.56
C ILE A 340 -2.43 7.66 -3.85
N THR A 341 -1.64 8.26 -4.74
CA THR A 341 -0.27 7.81 -4.99
C THR A 341 0.68 8.06 -3.81
N GLU A 342 0.36 8.98 -2.90
CA GLU A 342 1.10 9.14 -1.64
C GLU A 342 0.95 7.93 -0.71
N TYR A 343 -0.17 7.19 -0.81
CA TYR A 343 -0.35 5.94 -0.08
C TYR A 343 0.51 4.81 -0.66
N ASN A 344 0.60 4.73 -1.98
CA ASN A 344 1.49 3.83 -2.71
C ASN A 344 1.84 4.46 -4.06
N ASN A 345 3.14 4.75 -4.28
CA ASN A 345 3.63 5.44 -5.48
C ASN A 345 3.53 4.56 -6.74
N SER A 346 2.28 4.29 -7.16
CA SER A 346 1.97 3.52 -8.36
C SER A 346 0.68 4.01 -9.01
N ARG A 347 0.77 4.44 -10.27
CA ARG A 347 -0.42 4.81 -11.06
C ARG A 347 -1.42 3.68 -11.20
N MET A 348 -0.96 2.43 -11.25
CA MET A 348 -1.86 1.26 -11.31
C MET A 348 -2.55 1.02 -9.98
N TYR A 349 -1.85 1.20 -8.86
CA TYR A 349 -2.44 1.12 -7.52
C TYR A 349 -3.52 2.18 -7.35
N ALA A 350 -3.19 3.44 -7.57
CA ALA A 350 -4.15 4.54 -7.43
C ALA A 350 -5.38 4.36 -8.34
N SER A 351 -5.17 3.88 -9.59
CA SER A 351 -6.27 3.56 -10.49
C SER A 351 -7.13 2.40 -9.98
N ALA A 352 -6.52 1.36 -9.39
CA ALA A 352 -7.24 0.22 -8.83
C ALA A 352 -8.05 0.61 -7.59
N VAL A 353 -7.47 1.37 -6.67
CA VAL A 353 -8.17 1.90 -5.48
C VAL A 353 -9.38 2.72 -5.90
N TYR A 354 -9.19 3.69 -6.80
CA TYR A 354 -10.30 4.55 -7.22
C TYR A 354 -11.39 3.78 -7.97
N GLN A 355 -11.03 2.93 -8.94
CA GLN A 355 -12.03 2.15 -9.66
C GLN A 355 -12.77 1.17 -8.73
N LEU A 356 -12.08 0.55 -7.76
CA LEU A 356 -12.72 -0.28 -6.75
C LEU A 356 -13.69 0.53 -5.88
N ALA A 357 -13.29 1.73 -5.43
CA ALA A 357 -14.17 2.61 -4.66
C ALA A 357 -15.46 2.93 -5.43
N ARG A 358 -15.36 3.25 -6.72
CA ARG A 358 -16.54 3.52 -7.58
C ARG A 358 -17.42 2.28 -7.78
N GLU A 359 -16.82 1.09 -7.93
CA GLU A 359 -17.58 -0.18 -7.99
C GLU A 359 -18.30 -0.46 -6.66
N ILE A 360 -17.64 -0.20 -5.53
CA ILE A 360 -18.25 -0.34 -4.19
C ILE A 360 -19.43 0.61 -4.04
N ALA A 361 -19.27 1.87 -4.43
CA ALA A 361 -20.34 2.89 -4.43
C ALA A 361 -21.51 2.56 -5.36
N GLY A 362 -21.32 1.64 -6.33
CA GLY A 362 -22.35 1.30 -7.32
C GLY A 362 -22.38 2.24 -8.54
N ASP A 363 -21.32 3.01 -8.74
CA ASP A 363 -21.18 4.00 -9.82
C ASP A 363 -19.83 3.79 -10.54
N PRO A 364 -19.67 2.66 -11.27
CA PRO A 364 -18.40 2.30 -11.89
C PRO A 364 -17.99 3.32 -12.96
N VAL A 365 -16.68 3.61 -13.00
CA VAL A 365 -16.08 4.40 -14.07
C VAL A 365 -15.86 3.50 -15.28
N GLY A 366 -16.62 3.75 -16.35
CA GLY A 366 -16.63 3.00 -17.60
C GLY A 366 -15.39 3.21 -18.47
#